data_cf19b21aa8fcbb83268edb31d854d615
#
_entry.id   cf19b21aa8fcbb83268edb31d854d615
#
_cell.length_a   1.000
_cell.length_b   1.000
_cell.length_c   1.000
_cell.angle_alpha   90.00
_cell.angle_beta   90.00
_cell.angle_gamma   90.00
#
_symmetry.space_group_name_H-M   'P 1'
#
loop_
_entity.id
_entity.type
_entity.pdbx_description
1 polymer ?
#
loop_
_entity_poly.entity_id
_entity_poly.type
_entity_poly.pdbx_seq_one_letter_code
_entity_poly.pdbx_strand_id
1 'polypeptide(L)'
;MAKFMILYRAPMSAREQMAGATPEQMKAGMDAWMTWAGKAGDAVVDLGTPLGYSTHVGSVASAGDDVCGYSILQADSAQDITNILDGHPHLEMPGSSIDVLEQLSMPGM
;
A
#
# COMPACT_ATOMS: atom_id res chain seq x y z
N MET A 1 3.34 -7.43 18.90
CA MET A 1 3.71 -6.66 17.71
C MET A 1 2.67 -5.60 17.42
N ALA A 2 3.10 -4.44 16.96
CA ALA A 2 2.19 -3.41 16.48
C ALA A 2 1.76 -3.71 15.05
N LYS A 3 0.58 -3.25 14.68
CA LYS A 3 0.07 -3.34 13.31
C LYS A 3 0.11 -1.96 12.66
N PHE A 4 0.40 -1.95 11.38
CA PHE A 4 0.57 -0.72 10.61
C PHE A 4 -0.26 -0.81 9.34
N MET A 5 -0.98 0.28 9.05
CA MET A 5 -1.65 0.48 7.77
C MET A 5 -0.64 1.08 6.79
N ILE A 6 -0.47 0.41 5.67
CA ILE A 6 0.43 0.83 4.61
C ILE A 6 -0.43 1.39 3.49
N LEU A 7 -0.21 2.66 3.16
CA LEU A 7 -0.93 3.31 2.07
C LEU A 7 0.03 3.55 0.91
N TYR A 8 -0.29 3.01 -0.25
CA TYR A 8 0.49 3.19 -1.47
C TYR A 8 -0.04 4.40 -2.22
N ARG A 9 0.83 5.38 -2.44
CA ARG A 9 0.48 6.62 -3.14
C ARG A 9 1.25 6.75 -4.43
N ALA A 10 0.60 7.30 -5.45
CA ALA A 10 1.21 7.51 -6.76
C ALA A 10 0.52 8.68 -7.48
N PRO A 11 1.21 9.35 -8.42
CA PRO A 11 0.58 10.40 -9.22
C PRO A 11 -0.51 9.87 -10.18
N MET A 12 -0.48 8.57 -10.48
CA MET A 12 -1.48 7.93 -11.35
C MET A 12 -2.38 7.03 -10.50
N SER A 13 -3.69 7.14 -10.65
CA SER A 13 -4.65 6.33 -9.90
C SER A 13 -4.52 4.84 -10.24
N ALA A 14 -5.00 3.97 -9.34
CA ALA A 14 -4.99 2.54 -9.61
C ALA A 14 -5.79 2.18 -10.86
N ARG A 15 -6.93 2.85 -11.09
CA ARG A 15 -7.74 2.63 -12.29
C ARG A 15 -6.98 2.95 -13.56
N GLU A 16 -6.27 4.08 -13.58
CA GLU A 16 -5.45 4.47 -14.72
C GLU A 16 -4.29 3.51 -14.96
N GLN A 17 -3.62 3.09 -13.90
CA GLN A 17 -2.53 2.11 -13.98
C GLN A 17 -3.03 0.79 -14.58
N MET A 18 -4.17 0.30 -14.11
CA MET A 18 -4.74 -0.96 -14.58
C MET A 18 -5.23 -0.85 -16.00
N ALA A 19 -5.84 0.28 -16.38
CA ALA A 19 -6.34 0.50 -17.74
C ALA A 19 -5.22 0.60 -18.77
N GLY A 20 -4.05 1.12 -18.38
CA GLY A 20 -2.90 1.30 -19.27
C GLY A 20 -1.95 0.11 -19.32
N ALA A 21 -2.16 -0.92 -18.49
CA ALA A 21 -1.25 -2.06 -18.41
C ALA A 21 -1.66 -3.18 -19.38
N THR A 22 -0.65 -3.80 -20.02
CA THR A 22 -0.88 -5.03 -20.79
C THR A 22 -1.04 -6.21 -19.84
N PRO A 23 -1.64 -7.35 -20.29
CA PRO A 23 -1.70 -8.55 -19.45
C PRO A 23 -0.33 -9.01 -18.94
N GLU A 24 0.72 -8.88 -19.76
CA GLU A 24 2.08 -9.24 -19.36
C GLU A 24 2.61 -8.32 -18.28
N GLN A 25 2.34 -7.02 -18.38
CA GLN A 25 2.73 -6.04 -17.36
C GLN A 25 2.00 -6.30 -16.06
N MET A 26 0.72 -6.62 -16.10
CA MET A 26 -0.06 -6.94 -14.91
C MET A 26 0.47 -8.20 -14.22
N LYS A 27 0.82 -9.22 -15.00
CA LYS A 27 1.39 -10.46 -14.46
C LYS A 27 2.75 -10.19 -13.82
N ALA A 28 3.61 -9.44 -14.49
CA ALA A 28 4.94 -9.09 -13.96
C ALA A 28 4.82 -8.31 -12.66
N GLY A 29 3.88 -7.36 -12.59
CA GLY A 29 3.62 -6.60 -11.38
C GLY A 29 3.12 -7.48 -10.24
N MET A 30 2.20 -8.38 -10.51
CA MET A 30 1.69 -9.32 -9.51
C MET A 30 2.80 -10.25 -9.02
N ASP A 31 3.64 -10.77 -9.92
CA ASP A 31 4.76 -11.64 -9.55
C ASP A 31 5.75 -10.90 -8.64
N ALA A 32 6.03 -9.62 -8.92
CA ALA A 32 6.91 -8.79 -8.09
C ALA A 32 6.33 -8.60 -6.68
N TRP A 33 5.02 -8.32 -6.58
CA TRP A 33 4.34 -8.17 -5.30
C TRP A 33 4.36 -9.47 -4.50
N MET A 34 4.11 -10.60 -5.16
CA MET A 34 4.13 -11.90 -4.48
C MET A 34 5.54 -12.29 -4.03
N THR A 35 6.56 -11.91 -4.79
CA THR A 35 7.94 -12.11 -4.39
C THR A 35 8.26 -11.29 -3.14
N TRP A 36 7.85 -10.02 -3.11
CA TRP A 36 8.02 -9.16 -1.94
C TRP A 36 7.27 -9.74 -0.73
N ALA A 37 6.01 -10.16 -0.93
CA ALA A 37 5.19 -10.74 0.14
C ALA A 37 5.83 -12.00 0.72
N GLY A 38 6.46 -12.82 -0.12
CA GLY A 38 7.17 -14.00 0.34
C GLY A 38 8.35 -13.67 1.23
N LYS A 39 9.10 -12.62 0.91
CA LYS A 39 10.20 -12.13 1.74
C LYS A 39 9.72 -11.54 3.05
N ALA A 40 8.61 -10.78 3.01
CA ALA A 40 8.02 -10.18 4.21
C ALA A 40 7.44 -11.24 5.15
N GLY A 41 6.95 -12.34 4.61
CA GLY A 41 6.51 -13.51 5.37
C GLY A 41 5.42 -13.17 6.39
N ASP A 42 5.68 -13.51 7.64
CA ASP A 42 4.72 -13.33 8.74
C ASP A 42 4.43 -11.85 9.06
N ALA A 43 5.23 -10.92 8.54
CA ALA A 43 4.94 -9.50 8.69
C ALA A 43 3.67 -9.08 7.94
N VAL A 44 3.26 -9.82 6.91
CA VAL A 44 2.05 -9.51 6.14
C VAL A 44 0.83 -10.05 6.88
N VAL A 45 0.02 -9.15 7.43
CA VAL A 45 -1.28 -9.50 8.04
C VAL A 45 -2.35 -9.56 6.96
N ASP A 46 -2.35 -8.58 6.09
CA ASP A 46 -3.27 -8.48 4.94
C ASP A 46 -2.50 -7.85 3.79
N LEU A 47 -2.38 -8.56 2.69
CA LEU A 47 -1.69 -8.04 1.51
C LEU A 47 -2.45 -6.85 0.91
N GLY A 48 -3.75 -6.79 1.12
CA GLY A 48 -4.60 -5.70 0.66
C GLY A 48 -5.00 -5.83 -0.80
N THR A 49 -5.52 -4.74 -1.31
CA THR A 49 -6.00 -4.65 -2.69
C THR A 49 -5.69 -3.26 -3.26
N PRO A 50 -5.73 -3.09 -4.58
CA PRO A 50 -5.80 -1.76 -5.16
C PRO A 50 -7.03 -1.02 -4.66
N LEU A 51 -6.92 0.30 -4.52
CA LEU A 51 -8.01 1.17 -4.10
C LEU A 51 -8.28 2.21 -5.18
N GLY A 52 -9.55 2.44 -5.46
CA GLY A 52 -9.99 3.49 -6.37
C GLY A 52 -10.84 4.50 -5.63
N TYR A 53 -10.62 5.78 -5.90
CA TYR A 53 -11.45 6.83 -5.34
C TYR A 53 -12.91 6.63 -5.74
N SER A 54 -13.81 6.75 -4.81
CA SER A 54 -15.26 6.61 -5.05
C SER A 54 -15.99 7.91 -4.76
N THR A 55 -16.00 8.33 -3.49
CA THR A 55 -16.76 9.51 -3.10
C THR A 55 -16.11 10.18 -1.89
N HIS A 56 -16.55 11.39 -1.63
CA HIS A 56 -16.08 12.18 -0.50
C HIS A 56 -17.29 12.58 0.38
N VAL A 57 -17.10 12.48 1.69
CA VAL A 57 -18.09 12.90 2.68
C VAL A 57 -17.42 13.91 3.61
N GLY A 58 -18.08 15.02 3.83
CA GLY A 58 -17.55 16.08 4.68
C GLY A 58 -17.35 17.37 3.89
N SER A 59 -16.92 18.43 4.59
CA SER A 59 -16.84 19.77 4.01
C SER A 59 -15.50 20.12 3.37
N VAL A 60 -14.45 19.35 3.68
CA VAL A 60 -13.11 19.59 3.14
C VAL A 60 -12.89 18.71 1.93
N ALA A 61 -12.42 19.31 0.83
CA ALA A 61 -12.16 18.55 -0.40
C ALA A 61 -11.11 17.46 -0.19
N SER A 62 -11.38 16.29 -0.77
CA SER A 62 -10.46 15.17 -0.75
C SER A 62 -9.29 15.40 -1.71
N ALA A 63 -8.12 14.83 -1.38
CA ALA A 63 -6.99 14.78 -2.31
C ALA A 63 -7.27 13.84 -3.49
N GLY A 64 -8.20 12.89 -3.34
CA GLY A 64 -8.68 12.05 -4.44
C GLY A 64 -7.80 10.84 -4.71
N ASP A 65 -7.33 10.72 -5.95
CA ASP A 65 -6.82 9.49 -6.54
C ASP A 65 -5.36 9.13 -6.22
N ASP A 66 -4.67 9.88 -5.36
CA ASP A 66 -3.27 9.60 -5.07
C ASP A 66 -3.06 8.33 -4.22
N VAL A 67 -4.08 7.89 -3.49
CA VAL A 67 -4.03 6.61 -2.76
C VAL A 67 -4.49 5.50 -3.69
N CYS A 68 -3.58 4.58 -4.04
CA CYS A 68 -3.87 3.56 -5.03
C CYS A 68 -3.89 2.13 -4.48
N GLY A 69 -3.66 1.96 -3.18
CA GLY A 69 -3.74 0.63 -2.57
C GLY A 69 -3.39 0.66 -1.09
N TYR A 70 -3.51 -0.50 -0.43
CA TYR A 70 -3.15 -0.64 0.96
C TYR A 70 -2.64 -2.05 1.26
N SER A 71 -1.92 -2.18 2.36
CA SER A 71 -1.61 -3.45 3.03
C SER A 71 -1.64 -3.22 4.53
N ILE A 72 -1.74 -4.30 5.29
CA ILE A 72 -1.58 -4.26 6.75
C ILE A 72 -0.38 -5.15 7.09
N LEU A 73 0.61 -4.55 7.76
CA LEU A 73 1.80 -5.26 8.20
C LEU A 73 1.88 -5.24 9.72
N GLN A 74 2.69 -6.13 10.28
CA GLN A 74 2.97 -6.15 11.72
C GLN A 74 4.47 -6.24 11.96
N ALA A 75 4.94 -5.56 12.98
CA ALA A 75 6.33 -5.59 13.43
C ALA A 75 6.43 -4.97 14.80
N ASP A 76 7.61 -5.07 15.42
CA ASP A 76 7.84 -4.51 16.76
C ASP A 76 8.02 -2.99 16.73
N SER A 77 8.39 -2.41 15.58
CA SER A 77 8.64 -0.98 15.46
C SER A 77 8.39 -0.49 14.04
N ALA A 78 8.23 0.83 13.90
CA ALA A 78 8.13 1.48 12.60
C ALA A 78 9.42 1.31 11.79
N GLN A 79 10.58 1.26 12.45
CA GLN A 79 11.85 1.02 11.77
C GLN A 79 11.87 -0.35 11.10
N ASP A 80 11.33 -1.38 11.78
CA ASP A 80 11.24 -2.71 11.21
C ASP A 80 10.34 -2.72 9.98
N ILE A 81 9.23 -1.97 10.01
CA ILE A 81 8.33 -1.81 8.85
C ILE A 81 9.09 -1.16 7.69
N THR A 82 9.85 -0.12 7.95
CA THR A 82 10.67 0.55 6.93
C THR A 82 11.63 -0.44 6.27
N ASN A 83 12.26 -1.28 7.07
CA ASN A 83 13.18 -2.30 6.55
C ASN A 83 12.45 -3.34 5.68
N ILE A 84 11.26 -3.74 6.08
CA ILE A 84 10.43 -4.68 5.32
C ILE A 84 10.00 -4.08 3.98
N LEU A 85 9.73 -2.78 3.93
CA LEU A 85 9.31 -2.07 2.72
C LEU A 85 10.46 -1.70 1.80
N ASP A 86 11.71 -1.88 2.23
CA ASP A 86 12.86 -1.61 1.38
C ASP A 86 12.83 -2.49 0.13
N GLY A 87 12.97 -1.89 -1.03
CA GLY A 87 12.90 -2.60 -2.31
C GLY A 87 11.50 -3.03 -2.73
N HIS A 88 10.45 -2.48 -2.09
CA HIS A 88 9.07 -2.79 -2.46
C HIS A 88 8.79 -2.38 -3.92
N PRO A 89 8.11 -3.26 -4.71
CA PRO A 89 7.88 -2.97 -6.14
C PRO A 89 7.13 -1.68 -6.42
N HIS A 90 6.24 -1.24 -5.51
CA HIS A 90 5.53 0.03 -5.68
C HIS A 90 6.48 1.23 -5.83
N LEU A 91 7.63 1.18 -5.17
CA LEU A 91 8.60 2.28 -5.18
C LEU A 91 9.37 2.39 -6.50
N GLU A 92 9.24 1.44 -7.40
CA GLU A 92 9.84 1.52 -8.73
C GLU A 92 9.13 2.53 -9.62
N MET A 93 7.87 2.85 -9.31
CA MET A 93 7.10 3.84 -10.08
C MET A 93 7.58 5.26 -9.76
N PRO A 94 7.94 6.07 -10.76
CA PRO A 94 8.36 7.46 -10.51
C PRO A 94 7.26 8.26 -9.79
N GLY A 95 7.66 9.00 -8.75
CA GLY A 95 6.75 9.83 -7.97
C GLY A 95 5.90 9.05 -6.96
N SER A 96 6.13 7.76 -6.82
CA SER A 96 5.42 6.94 -5.84
C SER A 96 5.97 7.14 -4.43
N SER A 97 5.13 6.85 -3.44
CA SER A 97 5.52 6.85 -2.04
C SER A 97 4.66 5.87 -1.25
N ILE A 98 5.09 5.60 -0.03
CA ILE A 98 4.38 4.71 0.88
C ILE A 98 4.26 5.42 2.23
N ASP A 99 3.03 5.57 2.72
CA ASP A 99 2.78 6.05 4.08
C ASP A 99 2.61 4.88 5.02
N VAL A 100 3.18 4.99 6.20
CA VAL A 100 3.12 3.99 7.26
C VAL A 100 2.39 4.61 8.44
N LEU A 101 1.21 4.07 8.78
CA LEU A 101 0.40 4.58 9.89
C LEU A 101 0.22 3.46 10.92
N GLU A 102 0.63 3.71 12.14
CA GLU A 102 0.46 2.74 13.21
C GLU A 102 -1.00 2.68 13.64
N GLN A 103 -1.52 1.49 13.82
CA GLN A 103 -2.86 1.29 14.39
C GLN A 103 -2.77 1.49 15.89
N LEU A 104 -3.49 2.48 16.40
CA LEU A 104 -3.48 2.83 17.81
C LEU A 104 -4.66 2.19 18.52
N SER A 105 -4.46 1.80 19.77
CA SER A 105 -5.54 1.32 20.62
C SER A 105 -6.34 2.51 21.16
N MET A 106 -7.66 2.39 21.12
CA MET A 106 -8.53 3.40 21.73
C MET A 106 -8.82 3.01 23.18
N PRO A 107 -8.82 3.98 24.10
CA PRO A 107 -9.18 3.70 25.48
C PRO A 107 -10.59 3.07 25.58
N GLY A 108 -10.70 1.98 26.33
CA GLY A 108 -11.97 1.29 26.54
C GLY A 108 -12.39 0.33 25.43
N MET A 109 -11.54 0.10 24.45
CA MET A 109 -11.81 -0.85 23.36
C MET A 109 -10.87 -2.03 23.39
#